data_383f3b5718272e9e90aa35c6f9de3a6a
#
_entry.id   383f3b5718272e9e90aa35c6f9de3a6a
#
_cell.length_a   1.000
_cell.length_b   1.000
_cell.length_c   1.000
_cell.angle_alpha   90.00
_cell.angle_beta   90.00
_cell.angle_gamma   90.00
#
_symmetry.space_group_name_H-M   'P 1'
#
loop_
_entity.id
_entity.type
_entity.pdbx_description
1 polymer ?
#
loop_
_entity_poly.entity_id
_entity_poly.type
_entity_poly.pdbx_seq_one_letter_code
_entity_poly.pdbx_strand_id
1 'polypeptide(L)'
;EKQYSKVEASHLLLIDSGGQYLTGTTDITRTFVLGEMTQEERKDFTIALKAMFRLQNAHFIQDVTTGANLDILARGVIYDYDLDYRCGTGHGVGHFLNVHEGPNGLRPKSLYGHEACIVPGMITTDEPGVYVEGSHGIRHENELLCVKHTENEYGTFLKFEPITYVPFDIEGLDLNYLSNHEIASINEYQQYAFDHIKDALTQEEKDWYLNNL
;
A
#
# COMPACT_ATOMS: atom_id res chain seq x y z
N GLU A 1 14.09 -18.34 -26.53
CA GLU A 1 14.95 -17.28 -25.98
C GLU A 1 14.14 -16.50 -24.95
N LYS A 2 14.67 -16.37 -23.71
CA LYS A 2 14.04 -15.51 -22.70
C LYS A 2 14.32 -14.07 -23.10
N GLN A 3 13.27 -13.33 -23.49
CA GLN A 3 13.37 -11.89 -23.64
C GLN A 3 13.36 -11.28 -22.23
N TYR A 4 14.36 -10.47 -21.91
CA TYR A 4 14.44 -9.67 -20.71
C TYR A 4 14.91 -8.26 -21.07
N SER A 5 14.42 -7.28 -20.35
CA SER A 5 14.93 -5.92 -20.39
C SER A 5 15.96 -5.73 -19.28
N LYS A 6 16.93 -4.87 -19.52
CA LYS A 6 17.86 -4.43 -18.47
C LYS A 6 17.21 -3.31 -17.69
N VAL A 7 17.48 -3.29 -16.39
CA VAL A 7 17.18 -2.12 -15.55
C VAL A 7 18.15 -1.01 -15.94
N GLU A 8 17.63 0.15 -16.26
CA GLU A 8 18.40 1.34 -16.66
C GLU A 8 18.14 2.45 -15.64
N ALA A 9 19.14 3.31 -15.42
CA ALA A 9 19.01 4.46 -14.53
C ALA A 9 18.19 5.58 -15.24
N SER A 10 16.90 5.30 -15.42
CA SER A 10 15.96 6.21 -16.10
C SER A 10 14.57 6.12 -15.46
N HIS A 11 13.98 7.27 -15.11
CA HIS A 11 12.62 7.37 -14.59
C HIS A 11 12.32 6.48 -13.38
N LEU A 12 11.27 5.70 -13.43
CA LEU A 12 10.72 4.88 -12.35
C LEU A 12 10.83 3.39 -12.67
N LEU A 13 10.97 2.59 -11.62
CA LEU A 13 10.85 1.13 -11.67
C LEU A 13 9.77 0.67 -10.69
N LEU A 14 8.65 0.19 -11.21
CA LEU A 14 7.65 -0.49 -10.42
C LEU A 14 7.97 -1.99 -10.37
N ILE A 15 8.07 -2.53 -9.18
CA ILE A 15 8.23 -3.96 -8.93
C ILE A 15 7.06 -4.44 -8.10
N ASP A 16 6.30 -5.38 -8.64
CA ASP A 16 5.26 -6.13 -7.96
C ASP A 16 5.76 -7.56 -7.77
N SER A 17 5.84 -8.00 -6.53
CA SER A 17 6.48 -9.26 -6.16
C SER A 17 5.70 -10.00 -5.09
N GLY A 18 5.39 -11.26 -5.35
CA GLY A 18 4.74 -12.16 -4.43
C GLY A 18 5.54 -13.41 -4.16
N GLY A 19 5.48 -13.91 -2.94
CA GLY A 19 6.07 -15.17 -2.52
C GLY A 19 5.02 -16.13 -1.96
N GLN A 20 5.11 -17.41 -2.34
CA GLN A 20 4.23 -18.44 -1.80
C GLN A 20 5.02 -19.41 -0.92
N TYR A 21 4.57 -19.53 0.33
CA TYR A 21 5.19 -20.36 1.34
C TYR A 21 4.15 -21.30 1.96
N LEU A 22 4.60 -22.36 2.61
CA LEU A 22 3.69 -23.26 3.35
C LEU A 22 2.98 -22.57 4.52
N THR A 23 3.51 -21.44 4.97
CA THR A 23 3.04 -20.68 6.14
C THR A 23 2.31 -19.38 5.77
N GLY A 24 2.19 -19.07 4.50
CA GLY A 24 1.49 -17.86 4.04
C GLY A 24 1.93 -17.43 2.64
N THR A 25 1.25 -16.42 2.13
CA THR A 25 1.52 -15.78 0.84
C THR A 25 1.83 -14.31 1.08
N THR A 26 2.83 -13.76 0.36
CA THR A 26 3.16 -12.33 0.40
C THR A 26 2.82 -11.67 -0.92
N ASP A 27 2.41 -10.41 -0.84
CA ASP A 27 2.14 -9.54 -1.96
C ASP A 27 2.64 -8.13 -1.65
N ILE A 28 3.45 -7.56 -2.53
CA ILE A 28 4.04 -6.25 -2.31
C ILE A 28 4.39 -5.56 -3.62
N THR A 29 4.03 -4.29 -3.72
CA THR A 29 4.54 -3.41 -4.77
C THR A 29 5.33 -2.25 -4.18
N ARG A 30 6.47 -1.96 -4.80
CA ARG A 30 7.23 -0.73 -4.60
C ARG A 30 7.55 -0.08 -5.95
N THR A 31 7.44 1.23 -5.98
CA THR A 31 7.95 2.03 -7.10
C THR A 31 9.20 2.76 -6.65
N PHE A 32 10.30 2.54 -7.38
CA PHE A 32 11.61 3.10 -7.10
C PHE A 32 11.97 4.19 -8.08
N VAL A 33 12.67 5.21 -7.62
CA VAL A 33 13.24 6.27 -8.43
C VAL A 33 14.61 5.84 -8.94
N LEU A 34 14.76 5.67 -10.26
CA LEU A 34 16.02 5.26 -10.88
C LEU A 34 16.69 6.40 -11.66
N GLY A 35 16.03 7.54 -11.79
CA GLY A 35 16.54 8.66 -12.56
C GLY A 35 15.73 9.94 -12.33
N GLU A 36 15.93 10.93 -13.19
CA GLU A 36 15.19 12.18 -13.08
C GLU A 36 13.70 11.99 -13.31
N MET A 37 12.90 12.58 -12.44
CA MET A 37 11.44 12.58 -12.50
C MET A 37 10.92 13.94 -12.94
N THR A 38 9.87 13.93 -13.75
CA THR A 38 9.06 15.12 -14.03
C THR A 38 8.27 15.54 -12.78
N GLN A 39 7.76 16.78 -12.77
CA GLN A 39 6.88 17.24 -11.69
C GLN A 39 5.58 16.43 -11.60
N GLU A 40 5.07 15.97 -12.75
CA GLU A 40 3.88 15.14 -12.80
C GLU A 40 4.12 13.76 -12.15
N GLU A 41 5.22 13.10 -12.50
CA GLU A 41 5.61 11.82 -11.89
C GLU A 41 5.80 11.95 -10.37
N ARG A 42 6.44 13.03 -9.88
CA ARG A 42 6.58 13.29 -8.44
C ARG A 42 5.25 13.51 -7.73
N LYS A 43 4.37 14.30 -8.35
CA LYS A 43 3.01 14.49 -7.85
C LYS A 43 2.30 13.14 -7.76
N ASP A 44 2.27 12.38 -8.83
CA ASP A 44 1.54 11.12 -8.92
C ASP A 44 2.13 10.04 -7.99
N PHE A 45 3.46 10.01 -7.81
CA PHE A 45 4.13 9.19 -6.82
C PHE A 45 3.66 9.53 -5.41
N THR A 46 3.62 10.81 -5.08
CA THR A 46 3.24 11.29 -3.75
C THR A 46 1.77 11.05 -3.45
N ILE A 47 0.88 11.33 -4.40
CA ILE A 47 -0.57 11.12 -4.15
C ILE A 47 -0.94 9.65 -4.09
N ALA A 48 -0.27 8.77 -4.83
CA ALA A 48 -0.45 7.31 -4.71
C ALA A 48 -0.06 6.83 -3.31
N LEU A 49 1.09 7.25 -2.78
CA LEU A 49 1.53 6.92 -1.44
C LEU A 49 0.59 7.51 -0.36
N LYS A 50 0.18 8.77 -0.52
CA LYS A 50 -0.81 9.43 0.34
C LYS A 50 -2.13 8.66 0.36
N ALA A 51 -2.60 8.17 -0.78
CA ALA A 51 -3.82 7.39 -0.90
C ALA A 51 -3.74 6.09 -0.07
N MET A 52 -2.62 5.37 -0.20
CA MET A 52 -2.36 4.16 0.57
C MET A 52 -2.35 4.45 2.08
N PHE A 53 -1.58 5.42 2.55
CA PHE A 53 -1.54 5.77 3.97
C PHE A 53 -2.87 6.26 4.52
N ARG A 54 -3.70 6.92 3.69
CA ARG A 54 -5.03 7.34 4.11
C ARG A 54 -5.93 6.16 4.45
N LEU A 55 -5.83 5.09 3.69
CA LEU A 55 -6.57 3.85 3.93
C LEU A 55 -5.95 3.04 5.07
N GLN A 56 -4.64 2.82 5.06
CA GLN A 56 -3.91 2.08 6.09
C GLN A 56 -4.21 2.61 7.50
N ASN A 57 -4.30 3.93 7.68
CA ASN A 57 -4.53 4.58 8.96
C ASN A 57 -6.03 4.71 9.33
N ALA A 58 -6.92 4.07 8.60
CA ALA A 58 -8.35 4.17 8.85
C ALA A 58 -8.77 3.45 10.14
N HIS A 59 -9.69 4.07 10.88
CA HIS A 59 -10.47 3.40 11.91
C HIS A 59 -11.90 3.21 11.40
N PHE A 60 -12.47 2.05 11.66
CA PHE A 60 -13.81 1.71 11.17
C PHE A 60 -14.53 0.78 12.13
N ILE A 61 -15.85 0.67 11.96
CA ILE A 61 -16.70 -0.11 12.86
C ILE A 61 -16.89 -1.54 12.33
N GLN A 62 -16.77 -2.52 13.21
CA GLN A 62 -17.00 -3.93 12.91
C GLN A 62 -18.48 -4.20 12.52
N ASP A 63 -18.73 -5.24 11.75
CA ASP A 63 -20.04 -5.74 11.33
C ASP A 63 -20.87 -4.77 10.47
N VAL A 64 -20.33 -3.59 10.16
CA VAL A 64 -20.95 -2.57 9.31
C VAL A 64 -20.08 -2.23 8.11
N THR A 65 -18.77 -2.15 8.31
CA THR A 65 -17.84 -1.64 7.29
C THR A 65 -17.41 -2.74 6.33
N THR A 66 -17.69 -2.51 5.06
CA THR A 66 -17.25 -3.37 3.95
C THR A 66 -16.03 -2.77 3.25
N GLY A 67 -15.40 -3.54 2.36
CA GLY A 67 -14.30 -3.04 1.54
C GLY A 67 -14.68 -1.89 0.62
N ALA A 68 -15.93 -1.83 0.13
CA ALA A 68 -16.41 -0.70 -0.67
C ALA A 68 -16.52 0.60 0.13
N ASN A 69 -16.83 0.52 1.42
CA ASN A 69 -16.82 1.70 2.28
C ASN A 69 -15.40 2.23 2.49
N LEU A 70 -14.40 1.35 2.51
CA LEU A 70 -13.01 1.71 2.75
C LEU A 70 -12.28 2.13 1.47
N ASP A 71 -12.62 1.58 0.30
CA ASP A 71 -12.01 1.91 -0.98
C ASP A 71 -11.97 3.43 -1.24
N ILE A 72 -13.03 4.14 -0.89
CA ILE A 72 -13.13 5.59 -1.10
C ILE A 72 -12.08 6.38 -0.30
N LEU A 73 -11.53 5.84 0.76
CA LEU A 73 -10.49 6.52 1.55
C LEU A 73 -9.21 6.68 0.74
N ALA A 74 -8.80 5.66 -0.02
CA ALA A 74 -7.67 5.75 -0.93
C ALA A 74 -8.06 6.44 -2.24
N ARG A 75 -9.14 5.96 -2.88
CA ARG A 75 -9.59 6.46 -4.18
C ARG A 75 -9.97 7.93 -4.13
N GLY A 76 -10.56 8.42 -3.05
CA GLY A 76 -10.91 9.81 -2.85
C GLY A 76 -9.72 10.76 -2.94
N VAL A 77 -8.55 10.34 -2.45
CA VAL A 77 -7.32 11.12 -2.59
C VAL A 77 -6.94 11.31 -4.07
N ILE A 78 -7.11 10.28 -4.88
CA ILE A 78 -6.83 10.33 -6.32
C ILE A 78 -7.88 11.16 -7.06
N TYR A 79 -9.16 11.07 -6.65
CA TYR A 79 -10.26 11.88 -7.19
C TYR A 79 -10.10 13.38 -6.92
N ASP A 80 -9.46 13.78 -5.81
CA ASP A 80 -9.16 15.18 -5.51
C ASP A 80 -8.24 15.84 -6.54
N TYR A 81 -7.60 15.03 -7.40
CA TYR A 81 -6.75 15.46 -8.54
C TYR A 81 -7.37 15.15 -9.90
N ASP A 82 -8.67 14.84 -9.98
CA ASP A 82 -9.38 14.47 -11.21
C ASP A 82 -8.78 13.23 -11.91
N LEU A 83 -8.14 12.34 -11.17
CA LEU A 83 -7.57 11.08 -11.63
C LEU A 83 -8.35 9.87 -11.08
N ASP A 84 -8.20 8.72 -11.72
CA ASP A 84 -8.75 7.43 -11.26
C ASP A 84 -7.82 6.29 -11.67
N TYR A 85 -7.77 5.25 -10.83
CA TYR A 85 -7.21 3.95 -11.21
C TYR A 85 -8.36 2.96 -11.42
N ARG A 86 -8.40 2.34 -12.61
CA ARG A 86 -9.51 1.52 -13.08
C ARG A 86 -9.43 0.06 -12.60
N CYS A 87 -8.79 -0.17 -11.45
CA CYS A 87 -8.66 -1.45 -10.77
C CYS A 87 -9.18 -1.37 -9.34
N GLY A 88 -9.16 -2.49 -8.61
CA GLY A 88 -9.42 -2.49 -7.17
C GLY A 88 -8.31 -1.76 -6.42
N THR A 89 -8.61 -1.30 -5.22
CA THR A 89 -7.62 -0.76 -4.28
C THR A 89 -6.89 -1.87 -3.54
N GLY A 90 -7.48 -3.06 -3.48
CA GLY A 90 -6.89 -4.21 -2.84
C GLY A 90 -7.81 -5.41 -2.80
N HIS A 91 -7.28 -6.51 -2.28
CA HIS A 91 -7.95 -7.80 -2.23
C HIS A 91 -7.55 -8.60 -1.00
N GLY A 92 -8.34 -9.59 -0.63
CA GLY A 92 -7.94 -10.58 0.36
C GLY A 92 -6.78 -11.44 -0.15
N VAL A 93 -5.90 -11.86 0.77
CA VAL A 93 -4.74 -12.70 0.48
C VAL A 93 -4.97 -14.08 1.07
N GLY A 94 -4.85 -15.12 0.26
CA GLY A 94 -4.99 -16.50 0.68
C GLY A 94 -3.76 -16.95 1.51
N HIS A 95 -4.03 -17.80 2.51
CA HIS A 95 -2.95 -18.40 3.29
C HIS A 95 -2.03 -19.26 2.41
N PHE A 96 -2.63 -19.97 1.44
CA PHE A 96 -1.91 -20.92 0.60
C PHE A 96 -2.50 -20.97 -0.82
N LEU A 97 -1.70 -20.87 -1.85
CA LEU A 97 -1.97 -20.92 -3.29
C LEU A 97 -2.49 -19.62 -3.92
N ASN A 98 -3.55 -19.02 -3.42
CA ASN A 98 -4.20 -17.91 -4.09
C ASN A 98 -3.78 -16.58 -3.47
N VAL A 99 -3.01 -15.79 -4.21
CA VAL A 99 -2.72 -14.41 -3.81
C VAL A 99 -4.00 -13.58 -3.77
N HIS A 100 -4.88 -13.72 -4.75
CA HIS A 100 -6.22 -13.12 -4.74
C HIS A 100 -7.24 -14.08 -4.15
N GLU A 101 -7.60 -13.90 -2.89
CA GLU A 101 -8.58 -14.75 -2.21
C GLU A 101 -9.57 -13.91 -1.39
N GLY A 102 -10.87 -14.14 -1.63
CA GLY A 102 -11.92 -13.53 -0.82
C GLY A 102 -12.05 -14.14 0.58
N PRO A 103 -13.03 -13.65 1.38
CA PRO A 103 -14.21 -12.88 0.95
C PRO A 103 -14.00 -11.35 0.92
N ASN A 104 -12.93 -10.82 1.50
CA ASN A 104 -12.65 -9.40 1.57
C ASN A 104 -11.99 -8.85 0.29
N GLY A 105 -12.15 -7.56 0.06
CA GLY A 105 -11.51 -6.83 -1.02
C GLY A 105 -11.92 -5.36 -0.99
N LEU A 106 -11.01 -4.49 -1.39
CA LEU A 106 -11.16 -3.04 -1.42
C LEU A 106 -11.43 -2.60 -2.86
N ARG A 107 -12.68 -2.25 -3.18
CA ARG A 107 -13.07 -1.84 -4.54
C ARG A 107 -14.41 -1.11 -4.53
N PRO A 108 -14.70 -0.25 -5.54
CA PRO A 108 -15.92 0.57 -5.56
C PRO A 108 -17.20 -0.24 -5.62
N LYS A 109 -17.13 -1.47 -6.14
CA LYS A 109 -18.28 -2.38 -6.26
C LYS A 109 -17.86 -3.80 -5.94
N SER A 110 -18.72 -4.52 -5.21
CA SER A 110 -18.54 -5.95 -5.04
C SER A 110 -18.55 -6.69 -6.39
N LEU A 111 -17.63 -7.62 -6.56
CA LEU A 111 -17.60 -8.49 -7.74
C LEU A 111 -18.73 -9.54 -7.74
N TYR A 112 -19.24 -9.89 -6.57
CA TYR A 112 -20.14 -11.04 -6.38
C TYR A 112 -21.52 -10.65 -5.84
N GLY A 113 -21.84 -9.35 -5.80
CA GLY A 113 -23.12 -8.85 -5.29
C GLY A 113 -23.31 -8.96 -3.77
N HIS A 114 -22.35 -9.57 -3.06
CA HIS A 114 -22.31 -9.65 -1.61
C HIS A 114 -20.91 -9.17 -1.17
N GLU A 115 -20.89 -8.16 -0.30
CA GLU A 115 -19.64 -7.69 0.31
C GLU A 115 -19.54 -8.23 1.73
N ALA A 116 -18.43 -8.89 2.01
CA ALA A 116 -18.09 -9.23 3.37
C ALA A 116 -17.69 -7.97 4.15
N CYS A 117 -18.19 -7.86 5.38
CA CYS A 117 -17.61 -6.89 6.32
C CYS A 117 -16.17 -7.27 6.63
N ILE A 118 -15.33 -6.28 6.81
CA ILE A 118 -13.95 -6.49 7.25
C ILE A 118 -13.99 -6.85 8.74
N VAL A 119 -13.34 -7.96 9.10
CA VAL A 119 -13.31 -8.47 10.47
C VAL A 119 -11.88 -8.76 10.92
N PRO A 120 -11.61 -8.78 12.24
CA PRO A 120 -10.28 -9.09 12.78
C PRO A 120 -9.72 -10.42 12.25
N GLY A 121 -8.45 -10.43 11.91
CA GLY A 121 -7.74 -11.57 11.34
C GLY A 121 -7.74 -11.62 9.81
N MET A 122 -8.54 -10.81 9.13
CA MET A 122 -8.45 -10.67 7.67
C MET A 122 -7.17 -9.94 7.26
N ILE A 123 -6.50 -10.47 6.24
CA ILE A 123 -5.40 -9.82 5.54
C ILE A 123 -5.95 -9.29 4.22
N THR A 124 -5.61 -8.03 3.91
CA THR A 124 -6.08 -7.35 2.69
C THR A 124 -4.93 -6.51 2.14
N THR A 125 -4.69 -6.54 0.84
CA THR A 125 -3.73 -5.61 0.21
C THR A 125 -4.32 -4.20 0.18
N ASP A 126 -3.45 -3.20 0.22
CA ASP A 126 -3.74 -1.78 0.05
C ASP A 126 -2.77 -1.24 -1.00
N GLU A 127 -3.23 -1.17 -2.26
CA GLU A 127 -2.40 -1.01 -3.46
C GLU A 127 -2.95 0.03 -4.46
N PRO A 128 -3.31 1.23 -4.01
CA PRO A 128 -3.73 2.27 -4.93
C PRO A 128 -2.58 2.68 -5.86
N GLY A 129 -2.92 3.17 -7.04
CA GLY A 129 -1.93 3.58 -8.01
C GLY A 129 -2.40 4.70 -8.93
N VAL A 130 -1.47 5.22 -9.72
CA VAL A 130 -1.74 6.15 -10.82
C VAL A 130 -1.10 5.58 -12.08
N TYR A 131 -1.89 5.49 -13.16
CA TYR A 131 -1.44 4.88 -14.40
C TYR A 131 -1.79 5.80 -15.57
N VAL A 132 -0.75 6.43 -16.15
CA VAL A 132 -0.87 7.36 -17.26
C VAL A 132 -0.39 6.69 -18.53
N GLU A 133 -1.32 6.43 -19.46
CA GLU A 133 -1.02 5.72 -20.72
C GLU A 133 0.07 6.44 -21.51
N GLY A 134 1.10 5.68 -21.90
CA GLY A 134 2.23 6.21 -22.66
C GLY A 134 3.22 7.05 -21.87
N SER A 135 3.05 7.15 -20.55
CA SER A 135 3.93 7.91 -19.64
C SER A 135 4.45 7.01 -18.53
N HIS A 136 3.74 6.87 -17.41
CA HIS A 136 4.22 6.18 -16.23
C HIS A 136 3.11 5.40 -15.51
N GLY A 137 3.53 4.43 -14.69
CA GLY A 137 2.68 3.73 -13.74
C GLY A 137 3.34 3.71 -12.37
N ILE A 138 2.57 4.01 -11.35
CA ILE A 138 3.01 4.07 -9.96
C ILE A 138 2.01 3.29 -9.11
N ARG A 139 2.51 2.38 -8.26
CA ARG A 139 1.74 1.68 -7.23
C ARG A 139 2.60 1.54 -5.98
N HIS A 140 1.99 1.77 -4.84
CA HIS A 140 2.57 1.48 -3.53
C HIS A 140 1.61 0.54 -2.81
N GLU A 141 2.16 -0.50 -2.19
CA GLU A 141 1.37 -1.57 -1.63
C GLU A 141 1.91 -2.11 -0.33
N ASN A 142 1.02 -2.32 0.62
CA ASN A 142 1.24 -3.13 1.81
C ASN A 142 0.13 -4.17 1.98
N GLU A 143 0.47 -5.31 2.57
CA GLU A 143 -0.52 -6.18 3.21
C GLU A 143 -0.88 -5.63 4.59
N LEU A 144 -2.18 -5.56 4.86
CA LEU A 144 -2.76 -5.03 6.08
C LEU A 144 -3.52 -6.12 6.84
N LEU A 145 -3.15 -6.32 8.10
CA LEU A 145 -3.90 -7.17 9.04
C LEU A 145 -4.97 -6.34 9.75
N CYS A 146 -6.23 -6.76 9.65
CA CYS A 146 -7.32 -6.15 10.41
C CYS A 146 -7.26 -6.61 11.88
N VAL A 147 -7.23 -5.65 12.81
CA VAL A 147 -7.19 -5.90 14.25
C VAL A 147 -8.22 -5.04 15.00
N LYS A 148 -8.59 -5.46 16.22
CA LYS A 148 -9.40 -4.65 17.11
C LYS A 148 -8.59 -3.44 17.59
N HIS A 149 -9.18 -2.25 17.49
CA HIS A 149 -8.62 -1.01 18.00
C HIS A 149 -9.16 -0.69 19.40
N THR A 150 -10.49 -0.52 19.52
CA THR A 150 -11.15 -0.20 20.80
C THR A 150 -12.61 -0.67 20.78
N GLU A 151 -13.27 -0.59 21.94
CA GLU A 151 -14.69 -0.88 22.09
C GLU A 151 -15.34 0.14 23.04
N ASN A 152 -16.52 0.61 22.68
CA ASN A 152 -17.32 1.55 23.47
C ASN A 152 -18.82 1.35 23.19
N GLU A 153 -19.66 2.30 23.67
CA GLU A 153 -21.12 2.24 23.46
C GLU A 153 -21.59 2.26 22.01
N TYR A 154 -20.74 2.67 21.06
CA TYR A 154 -21.03 2.66 19.61
C TYR A 154 -20.66 1.34 18.94
N GLY A 155 -19.92 0.47 19.63
CA GLY A 155 -19.50 -0.84 19.12
C GLY A 155 -17.99 -1.07 19.16
N THR A 156 -17.57 -2.13 18.45
CA THR A 156 -16.15 -2.48 18.31
C THR A 156 -15.55 -1.74 17.10
N PHE A 157 -14.52 -0.94 17.36
CA PHE A 157 -13.75 -0.27 16.31
C PHE A 157 -12.53 -1.09 15.96
N LEU A 158 -12.25 -1.15 14.65
CA LEU A 158 -11.14 -1.86 14.05
C LEU A 158 -10.15 -0.86 13.45
N LYS A 159 -8.93 -1.33 13.22
CA LYS A 159 -7.88 -0.65 12.45
C LYS A 159 -7.10 -1.66 11.64
N PHE A 160 -6.25 -1.16 10.77
CA PHE A 160 -5.26 -1.96 10.09
C PHE A 160 -3.87 -1.84 10.75
N GLU A 161 -3.13 -2.94 10.72
CA GLU A 161 -1.70 -2.99 11.04
C GLU A 161 -0.96 -3.52 9.81
N PRO A 162 0.03 -2.79 9.27
CA PRO A 162 0.82 -3.28 8.15
C PRO A 162 1.66 -4.48 8.59
N ILE A 163 1.68 -5.52 7.76
CA ILE A 163 2.51 -6.72 7.94
C ILE A 163 3.59 -6.83 6.85
N THR A 164 3.70 -5.83 6.00
CA THR A 164 4.77 -5.64 5.04
C THR A 164 5.85 -4.75 5.66
N TYR A 165 7.12 -5.21 5.66
CA TYR A 165 8.22 -4.53 6.34
C TYR A 165 9.31 -4.04 5.37
N VAL A 166 8.90 -3.57 4.20
CA VAL A 166 9.81 -3.02 3.19
C VAL A 166 9.63 -1.50 3.12
N PRO A 167 10.70 -0.70 3.16
CA PRO A 167 10.60 0.75 3.11
C PRO A 167 10.05 1.25 1.77
N PHE A 168 9.49 2.46 1.79
CA PHE A 168 9.20 3.21 0.58
C PHE A 168 10.42 4.03 0.16
N ASP A 169 10.59 4.19 -1.15
CA ASP A 169 11.55 5.15 -1.69
C ASP A 169 11.00 6.57 -1.50
N ILE A 170 11.66 7.36 -0.67
CA ILE A 170 11.23 8.73 -0.36
C ILE A 170 11.76 9.78 -1.35
N GLU A 171 12.69 9.41 -2.24
CA GLU A 171 13.24 10.32 -3.24
C GLU A 171 12.16 10.80 -4.25
N GLY A 172 11.12 9.98 -4.44
CA GLY A 172 10.00 10.32 -5.31
C GLY A 172 9.01 11.34 -4.75
N LEU A 173 9.10 11.67 -3.45
CA LEU A 173 8.12 12.53 -2.79
C LEU A 173 8.27 14.02 -3.16
N ASP A 174 7.14 14.68 -3.36
CA ASP A 174 6.99 16.12 -3.32
C ASP A 174 6.23 16.52 -2.04
N LEU A 175 6.94 17.05 -1.07
CA LEU A 175 6.39 17.40 0.25
C LEU A 175 5.29 18.48 0.20
N ASN A 176 5.16 19.22 -0.92
CA ASN A 176 4.09 20.19 -1.10
C ASN A 176 2.69 19.55 -1.18
N TYR A 177 2.62 18.25 -1.49
CA TYR A 177 1.37 17.48 -1.53
C TYR A 177 1.03 16.77 -0.23
N LEU A 178 1.90 16.88 0.79
CA LEU A 178 1.76 16.22 2.08
C LEU A 178 1.57 17.22 3.21
N SER A 179 0.67 16.91 4.13
CA SER A 179 0.59 17.60 5.42
C SER A 179 1.67 17.07 6.38
N ASN A 180 1.96 17.82 7.44
CA ASN A 180 2.89 17.39 8.50
C ASN A 180 2.46 16.05 9.14
N HIS A 181 1.16 15.78 9.23
CA HIS A 181 0.64 14.52 9.76
C HIS A 181 0.94 13.34 8.82
N GLU A 182 0.78 13.53 7.51
CA GLU A 182 1.10 12.51 6.51
C GLU A 182 2.59 12.21 6.45
N ILE A 183 3.44 13.23 6.52
CA ILE A 183 4.90 13.08 6.64
C ILE A 183 5.26 12.28 7.90
N ALA A 184 4.68 12.63 9.05
CA ALA A 184 4.90 11.89 10.28
C ALA A 184 4.49 10.41 10.16
N SER A 185 3.35 10.14 9.54
CA SER A 185 2.86 8.77 9.31
C SER A 185 3.80 7.94 8.41
N ILE A 186 4.34 8.55 7.36
CA ILE A 186 5.34 7.89 6.48
C ILE A 186 6.59 7.58 7.30
N ASN A 187 7.11 8.52 8.07
CA ASN A 187 8.31 8.32 8.89
C ASN A 187 8.10 7.26 9.97
N GLU A 188 6.93 7.22 10.61
CA GLU A 188 6.56 6.18 11.57
C GLU A 188 6.57 4.79 10.92
N TYR A 189 6.03 4.65 9.72
CA TYR A 189 6.07 3.40 8.98
C TYR A 189 7.50 3.00 8.60
N GLN A 190 8.32 3.93 8.11
CA GLN A 190 9.73 3.66 7.78
C GLN A 190 10.49 3.13 9.00
N GLN A 191 10.31 3.76 10.15
CA GLN A 191 10.91 3.29 11.40
C GLN A 191 10.35 1.94 11.85
N TYR A 192 9.03 1.75 11.74
CA TYR A 192 8.35 0.49 12.05
C TYR A 192 8.88 -0.66 11.19
N ALA A 193 9.02 -0.46 9.89
CA ALA A 193 9.58 -1.45 8.97
C ALA A 193 11.04 -1.78 9.35
N PHE A 194 11.88 -0.77 9.59
CA PHE A 194 13.27 -0.97 10.02
C PHE A 194 13.35 -1.82 11.30
N ASP A 195 12.55 -1.50 12.31
CA ASP A 195 12.59 -2.20 13.59
C ASP A 195 12.27 -3.69 13.48
N HIS A 196 11.48 -4.08 12.46
CA HIS A 196 11.14 -5.48 12.22
C HIS A 196 12.21 -6.26 11.43
N ILE A 197 12.99 -5.58 10.59
CA ILE A 197 13.96 -6.26 9.71
C ILE A 197 15.43 -6.05 10.12
N LYS A 198 15.72 -5.09 11.01
CA LYS A 198 17.10 -4.69 11.35
C LYS A 198 18.01 -5.84 11.78
N ASP A 199 17.47 -6.89 12.43
CA ASP A 199 18.27 -8.02 12.89
C ASP A 199 18.65 -8.98 11.75
N ALA A 200 17.97 -8.89 10.60
CA ALA A 200 18.30 -9.63 9.39
C ALA A 200 19.25 -8.86 8.45
N LEU A 201 19.49 -7.57 8.70
CA LEU A 201 20.32 -6.71 7.87
C LEU A 201 21.79 -6.74 8.32
N THR A 202 22.70 -6.64 7.35
CA THR A 202 24.11 -6.33 7.60
C THR A 202 24.28 -4.91 8.14
N GLN A 203 25.44 -4.58 8.69
CA GLN A 203 25.70 -3.22 9.19
C GLN A 203 25.64 -2.18 8.04
N GLU A 204 26.15 -2.52 6.87
CA GLU A 204 26.11 -1.65 5.68
C GLU A 204 24.67 -1.34 5.24
N GLU A 205 23.79 -2.34 5.24
CA GLU A 205 22.36 -2.19 4.91
C GLU A 205 21.62 -1.35 5.97
N LYS A 206 21.94 -1.54 7.26
CA LYS A 206 21.40 -0.68 8.34
C LYS A 206 21.81 0.77 8.18
N ASP A 207 23.09 1.02 7.91
CA ASP A 207 23.62 2.37 7.73
C ASP A 207 23.00 3.02 6.49
N TRP A 208 22.84 2.26 5.39
CA TRP A 208 22.14 2.75 4.21
C TRP A 208 20.69 3.10 4.51
N TYR A 209 19.97 2.20 5.19
CA TYR A 209 18.55 2.40 5.53
C TYR A 209 18.37 3.68 6.36
N LEU A 210 19.14 3.83 7.44
CA LEU A 210 19.02 4.97 8.35
C LEU A 210 19.44 6.32 7.73
N ASN A 211 20.27 6.30 6.70
CA ASN A 211 20.64 7.49 5.94
C ASN A 211 19.60 7.91 4.89
N ASN A 212 18.61 7.05 4.62
CA ASN A 212 17.57 7.25 3.63
C ASN A 212 16.14 7.20 4.25
N LEU A 213 16.05 7.39 5.58
CA LEU A 213 14.78 7.55 6.32
C LEU A 213 14.25 8.97 6.18
#